data_e026d320780500c333743add757ddd9d
#
_entry.id   e026d320780500c333743add757ddd9d
#
_cell.length_a   1.000
_cell.length_b   1.000
_cell.length_c   1.000
_cell.angle_alpha   90.00
_cell.angle_beta   90.00
_cell.angle_gamma   90.00
#
_symmetry.space_group_name_H-M   'P 1'
#
loop_
_entity.id
_entity.type
_entity.pdbx_description
1 polymer ?
#
loop_
_entity_poly.entity_id
_entity_poly.type
_entity_poly.pdbx_seq_one_letter_code
_entity_poly.pdbx_strand_id
1 'polypeptide(L)'
;VRPLTPAERDRYCAEAAPIETALGMPPGFLPRSAAELADYLARVRASGVLAVGDTARALARELLSPPGLRWLPPLLWALRLPAVGLLPPDVRAAYGLPWDARRAAALRALAALVRRVLPVLPPALRHWPRARRAARARLAAAAARTPGGGAPGAAGLRAPAGP
;
A
#
# COMPACT_ATOMS: atom_id res chain seq x y z
N VAL A 1 -5.06 12.74 0.58
CA VAL A 1 -3.79 12.03 0.42
C VAL A 1 -2.86 12.92 -0.39
N ARG A 2 -1.75 13.36 0.18
CA ARG A 2 -0.72 14.15 -0.50
C ARG A 2 0.29 13.21 -1.21
N PRO A 3 0.94 13.64 -2.28
CA PRO A 3 2.05 12.89 -2.85
C PRO A 3 3.22 12.83 -1.86
N LEU A 4 3.95 11.72 -1.88
CA LEU A 4 5.16 11.56 -1.08
C LEU A 4 6.27 12.50 -1.60
N THR A 5 6.98 13.11 -0.67
CA THR A 5 8.21 13.85 -0.98
C THR A 5 9.33 12.89 -1.42
N PRO A 6 10.39 13.34 -2.10
CA PRO A 6 11.53 12.49 -2.45
C PRO A 6 12.11 11.77 -1.23
N ALA A 7 12.35 12.48 -0.13
CA ALA A 7 12.88 11.91 1.10
C ALA A 7 11.98 10.84 1.73
N GLU A 8 10.65 11.00 1.64
CA GLU A 8 9.69 9.98 2.11
C GLU A 8 9.69 8.73 1.23
N ARG A 9 9.96 8.86 -0.07
CA ARG A 9 10.11 7.71 -0.97
C ARG A 9 11.39 6.94 -0.68
N ASP A 10 12.51 7.63 -0.47
CA ASP A 10 13.78 7.00 -0.10
C ASP A 10 13.67 6.28 1.24
N ARG A 11 13.03 6.93 2.21
CA ARG A 11 12.75 6.31 3.51
C ARG A 11 11.91 5.05 3.37
N TYR A 12 10.88 5.07 2.53
CA TYR A 12 10.04 3.90 2.26
C TYR A 12 10.86 2.74 1.69
N CYS A 13 11.77 3.01 0.73
CA CYS A 13 12.67 1.99 0.18
C CYS A 13 13.61 1.43 1.26
N ALA A 14 14.19 2.30 2.10
CA ALA A 14 15.07 1.88 3.18
C ALA A 14 14.33 1.05 4.25
N GLU A 15 13.10 1.40 4.59
CA GLU A 15 12.25 0.66 5.55
C GLU A 15 11.79 -0.70 5.02
N ALA A 16 11.80 -0.91 3.70
CA ALA A 16 11.52 -2.22 3.09
C ALA A 16 12.68 -3.22 3.21
N ALA A 17 13.88 -2.75 3.48
CA ALA A 17 15.11 -3.56 3.54
C ALA A 17 15.07 -4.77 4.50
N PRO A 18 14.45 -4.72 5.69
CA PRO A 18 14.35 -5.88 6.58
C PRO A 18 13.62 -7.08 5.99
N ILE A 19 12.82 -6.86 4.93
CA ILE A 19 12.13 -7.93 4.21
C ILE A 19 13.11 -8.88 3.53
N GLU A 20 14.32 -8.41 3.14
CA GLU A 20 15.36 -9.24 2.53
C GLU A 20 15.68 -10.47 3.37
N THR A 21 15.95 -10.26 4.65
CA THR A 21 16.25 -11.36 5.59
C THR A 21 15.06 -12.30 5.77
N ALA A 22 13.85 -11.76 5.87
CA ALA A 22 12.64 -12.56 6.03
C ALA A 22 12.34 -13.46 4.81
N LEU A 23 12.76 -13.03 3.61
CA LEU A 23 12.60 -13.79 2.36
C LEU A 23 13.83 -14.61 1.99
N GLY A 24 14.88 -14.64 2.82
CA GLY A 24 16.12 -15.36 2.55
C GLY A 24 16.97 -14.75 1.43
N MET A 25 16.77 -13.47 1.12
CA MET A 25 17.57 -12.75 0.13
C MET A 25 18.87 -12.23 0.75
N PRO A 26 19.96 -12.09 -0.04
CA PRO A 26 21.20 -11.49 0.44
C PRO A 26 20.97 -10.03 0.91
N PRO A 27 21.67 -9.56 1.94
CA PRO A 27 21.65 -8.17 2.34
C PRO A 27 22.05 -7.23 1.18
N GLY A 28 21.30 -6.15 0.99
CA GLY A 28 21.57 -5.19 -0.09
C GLY A 28 20.98 -5.58 -1.47
N PHE A 29 20.14 -6.61 -1.52
CA PHE A 29 19.47 -7.02 -2.75
C PHE A 29 18.37 -6.02 -3.18
N LEU A 30 17.64 -5.46 -2.22
CA LEU A 30 16.60 -4.48 -2.51
C LEU A 30 17.15 -3.05 -2.64
N PRO A 31 16.62 -2.25 -3.56
CA PRO A 31 16.96 -0.83 -3.68
C PRO A 31 16.71 -0.07 -2.38
N ARG A 32 17.64 0.79 -1.99
CA ARG A 32 17.56 1.61 -0.76
C ARG A 32 17.00 3.01 -1.00
N SER A 33 16.92 3.43 -2.26
CA SER A 33 16.36 4.73 -2.66
C SER A 33 15.37 4.59 -3.81
N ALA A 34 14.55 5.62 -4.00
CA ALA A 34 13.63 5.68 -5.12
C ALA A 34 14.34 5.74 -6.48
N ALA A 35 15.54 6.35 -6.53
CA ALA A 35 16.37 6.39 -7.71
C ALA A 35 16.88 4.99 -8.08
N GLU A 36 17.49 4.27 -7.13
CA GLU A 36 17.96 2.89 -7.34
C GLU A 36 16.81 1.96 -7.76
N LEU A 37 15.61 2.14 -7.18
CA LEU A 37 14.43 1.37 -7.57
C LEU A 37 14.03 1.67 -9.02
N ALA A 38 14.05 2.95 -9.42
CA ALA A 38 13.73 3.35 -10.79
C ALA A 38 14.72 2.75 -11.80
N ASP A 39 16.02 2.80 -11.49
CA ASP A 39 17.10 2.23 -12.31
C ASP A 39 16.99 0.69 -12.40
N TYR A 40 16.71 0.04 -11.28
CA TYR A 40 16.46 -1.41 -11.26
C TYR A 40 15.29 -1.78 -12.17
N LEU A 41 14.16 -1.10 -12.03
CA LEU A 41 12.98 -1.35 -12.85
C LEU A 41 13.24 -1.06 -14.33
N ALA A 42 14.03 -0.04 -14.66
CA ALA A 42 14.42 0.26 -16.02
C ALA A 42 15.27 -0.86 -16.62
N ARG A 43 16.28 -1.34 -15.88
CA ARG A 43 17.12 -2.48 -16.32
C ARG A 43 16.30 -3.75 -16.52
N VAL A 44 15.44 -4.10 -15.59
CA VAL A 44 14.61 -5.31 -15.69
C VAL A 44 13.67 -5.25 -16.91
N ARG A 45 13.10 -4.08 -17.19
CA ARG A 45 12.29 -3.88 -18.40
C ARG A 45 13.10 -4.00 -19.70
N ALA A 46 14.31 -3.44 -19.69
CA ALA A 46 15.19 -3.48 -20.87
C ALA A 46 15.81 -4.88 -21.11
N SER A 47 15.90 -5.72 -20.09
CA SER A 47 16.54 -7.04 -20.18
C SER A 47 15.75 -8.08 -21.00
N GLY A 48 14.48 -7.82 -21.32
CA GLY A 48 13.61 -8.78 -22.02
C GLY A 48 13.13 -9.96 -21.15
N VAL A 49 13.52 -10.04 -19.88
CA VAL A 49 13.04 -11.07 -18.94
C VAL A 49 11.54 -10.95 -18.71
N LEU A 50 11.01 -9.72 -18.76
CA LEU A 50 9.57 -9.47 -18.66
C LEU A 50 8.93 -9.56 -20.05
N ALA A 51 8.55 -10.77 -20.46
CA ALA A 51 7.82 -10.98 -21.70
C ALA A 51 6.33 -11.24 -21.43
N VAL A 52 5.46 -10.52 -22.14
CA VAL A 52 4.01 -10.73 -22.07
C VAL A 52 3.60 -11.75 -23.11
N GLY A 53 3.47 -13.02 -22.69
CA GLY A 53 2.98 -14.10 -23.53
C GLY A 53 1.45 -14.09 -23.69
N ASP A 54 0.93 -14.96 -24.55
CA ASP A 54 -0.52 -15.04 -24.83
C ASP A 54 -1.33 -15.48 -23.62
N THR A 55 -0.79 -16.37 -22.79
CA THR A 55 -1.40 -16.77 -21.51
C THR A 55 -1.57 -15.58 -20.58
N ALA A 56 -0.54 -14.70 -20.46
CA ALA A 56 -0.61 -13.50 -19.63
C ALA A 56 -1.66 -12.52 -20.18
N ARG A 57 -1.76 -12.38 -21.51
CA ARG A 57 -2.80 -11.53 -22.14
C ARG A 57 -4.21 -12.10 -21.93
N ALA A 58 -4.38 -13.42 -22.01
CA ALA A 58 -5.66 -14.07 -21.76
C ALA A 58 -6.10 -13.86 -20.31
N LEU A 59 -5.21 -14.11 -19.34
CA LEU A 59 -5.47 -13.88 -17.92
C LEU A 59 -5.77 -12.42 -17.60
N ALA A 60 -5.04 -11.48 -18.17
CA ALA A 60 -5.29 -10.05 -17.99
C ALA A 60 -6.68 -9.65 -18.50
N ARG A 61 -7.14 -10.19 -19.64
CA ARG A 61 -8.49 -9.95 -20.18
C ARG A 61 -9.56 -10.50 -19.23
N GLU A 62 -9.36 -11.66 -18.66
CA GLU A 62 -10.29 -12.26 -17.71
C GLU A 62 -10.35 -11.46 -16.40
N LEU A 63 -9.21 -11.10 -15.83
CA LEU A 63 -9.12 -10.27 -14.62
C LEU A 63 -9.74 -8.88 -14.79
N LEU A 64 -9.51 -8.26 -15.95
CA LEU A 64 -10.08 -6.94 -16.25
C LEU A 64 -11.56 -6.99 -16.66
N SER A 65 -12.12 -8.17 -16.92
CA SER A 65 -13.51 -8.37 -17.33
C SER A 65 -14.17 -9.51 -16.58
N PRO A 66 -14.18 -9.49 -15.24
CA PRO A 66 -14.75 -10.60 -14.47
C PRO A 66 -16.22 -10.83 -14.85
N PRO A 67 -16.64 -12.07 -15.08
CA PRO A 67 -17.99 -12.40 -15.55
C PRO A 67 -19.10 -11.83 -14.67
N GLY A 68 -18.89 -11.81 -13.35
CA GLY A 68 -19.85 -11.32 -12.37
C GLY A 68 -20.08 -9.79 -12.37
N LEU A 69 -19.20 -8.99 -13.03
CA LEU A 69 -19.34 -7.53 -13.13
C LEU A 69 -19.72 -7.03 -14.53
N ARG A 70 -19.90 -7.92 -15.50
CA ARG A 70 -20.18 -7.55 -16.91
C ARG A 70 -21.54 -6.85 -17.08
N TRP A 71 -22.45 -7.03 -16.15
CA TRP A 71 -23.75 -6.35 -16.11
C TRP A 71 -23.67 -4.91 -15.57
N LEU A 72 -22.52 -4.48 -15.02
CA LEU A 72 -22.31 -3.13 -14.47
C LEU A 72 -21.15 -2.39 -15.19
N PRO A 73 -21.34 -2.04 -16.49
CA PRO A 73 -20.27 -1.48 -17.32
C PRO A 73 -19.58 -0.24 -16.75
N PRO A 74 -20.27 0.75 -16.13
CA PRO A 74 -19.60 1.94 -15.59
C PRO A 74 -18.68 1.62 -14.41
N LEU A 75 -19.07 0.67 -13.54
CA LEU A 75 -18.22 0.24 -12.43
C LEU A 75 -16.99 -0.51 -12.94
N LEU A 76 -17.20 -1.42 -13.89
CA LEU A 76 -16.09 -2.15 -14.51
C LEU A 76 -15.10 -1.20 -15.19
N TRP A 77 -15.61 -0.20 -15.88
CA TRP A 77 -14.78 0.82 -16.52
C TRP A 77 -13.99 1.64 -15.48
N ALA A 78 -14.65 2.07 -14.38
CA ALA A 78 -14.02 2.82 -13.29
C ALA A 78 -12.91 2.01 -12.58
N LEU A 79 -13.08 0.69 -12.44
CA LEU A 79 -12.07 -0.20 -11.87
C LEU A 79 -10.90 -0.47 -12.82
N ARG A 80 -11.16 -0.53 -14.13
CA ARG A 80 -10.13 -0.72 -15.16
C ARG A 80 -9.22 0.49 -15.34
N LEU A 81 -9.75 1.69 -15.23
CA LEU A 81 -8.98 2.92 -15.44
C LEU A 81 -7.70 2.98 -14.57
N PRO A 82 -7.76 2.84 -13.25
CA PRO A 82 -6.54 2.84 -12.43
C PRO A 82 -5.66 1.62 -12.69
N ALA A 83 -6.24 0.43 -12.91
CA ALA A 83 -5.46 -0.77 -13.18
C ALA A 83 -4.62 -0.65 -14.46
N VAL A 84 -5.19 -0.11 -15.53
CA VAL A 84 -4.46 0.10 -16.79
C VAL A 84 -3.61 1.37 -16.76
N GLY A 85 -4.09 2.44 -16.14
CA GLY A 85 -3.42 3.74 -16.11
C GLY A 85 -2.13 3.78 -15.30
N LEU A 86 -2.01 2.91 -14.30
CA LEU A 86 -0.80 2.78 -13.48
C LEU A 86 0.30 1.93 -14.15
N LEU A 87 -0.03 1.19 -15.21
CA LEU A 87 0.97 0.43 -15.95
C LEU A 87 1.87 1.36 -16.76
N PRO A 88 3.18 1.08 -16.87
CA PRO A 88 4.08 1.74 -17.80
C PRO A 88 3.59 1.61 -19.26
N PRO A 89 3.87 2.58 -20.13
CA PRO A 89 3.38 2.59 -21.52
C PRO A 89 3.79 1.35 -22.32
N ASP A 90 5.03 0.90 -22.17
CA ASP A 90 5.60 -0.32 -22.77
C ASP A 90 4.85 -1.58 -22.35
N VAL A 91 4.57 -1.71 -21.07
CA VAL A 91 3.79 -2.84 -20.51
C VAL A 91 2.35 -2.81 -21.02
N ARG A 92 1.71 -1.62 -21.06
CA ARG A 92 0.36 -1.49 -21.64
C ARG A 92 0.30 -1.95 -23.11
N ALA A 93 1.30 -1.52 -23.89
CA ALA A 93 1.42 -1.92 -25.28
C ALA A 93 1.60 -3.45 -25.42
N ALA A 94 2.46 -4.07 -24.60
CA ALA A 94 2.69 -5.50 -24.59
C ALA A 94 1.43 -6.30 -24.25
N TYR A 95 0.57 -5.79 -23.37
CA TYR A 95 -0.73 -6.39 -23.06
C TYR A 95 -1.84 -6.05 -24.07
N GLY A 96 -1.59 -5.19 -25.04
CA GLY A 96 -2.60 -4.71 -25.99
C GLY A 96 -3.70 -3.88 -25.34
N LEU A 97 -3.40 -3.17 -24.26
CA LEU A 97 -4.37 -2.36 -23.52
C LEU A 97 -4.40 -0.93 -24.09
N PRO A 98 -5.50 -0.51 -24.74
CA PRO A 98 -5.57 0.80 -25.36
C PRO A 98 -5.60 1.90 -24.30
N TRP A 99 -4.78 2.95 -24.53
CA TRP A 99 -4.70 4.11 -23.66
C TRP A 99 -4.60 5.40 -24.48
N ASP A 100 -5.47 6.34 -24.19
CA ASP A 100 -5.58 7.62 -24.88
C ASP A 100 -5.74 8.79 -23.90
N ALA A 101 -5.72 10.01 -24.44
CA ALA A 101 -5.85 11.23 -23.66
C ALA A 101 -7.18 11.32 -22.88
N ARG A 102 -8.27 10.75 -23.43
CA ARG A 102 -9.59 10.71 -22.78
C ARG A 102 -9.54 9.82 -21.53
N ARG A 103 -8.94 8.63 -21.63
CA ARG A 103 -8.77 7.71 -20.48
C ARG A 103 -7.86 8.31 -19.42
N ALA A 104 -6.79 8.98 -19.84
CA ALA A 104 -5.91 9.69 -18.91
C ALA A 104 -6.65 10.84 -18.18
N ALA A 105 -7.46 11.61 -18.88
CA ALA A 105 -8.30 12.64 -18.27
C ALA A 105 -9.35 12.06 -17.32
N ALA A 106 -10.00 10.98 -17.71
CA ALA A 106 -10.97 10.27 -16.87
C ALA A 106 -10.33 9.70 -15.60
N LEU A 107 -9.13 9.13 -15.68
CA LEU A 107 -8.39 8.68 -14.50
C LEU A 107 -8.06 9.85 -13.56
N ARG A 108 -7.64 11.01 -14.09
CA ARG A 108 -7.40 12.21 -13.26
C ARG A 108 -8.69 12.68 -12.58
N ALA A 109 -9.81 12.71 -13.31
CA ALA A 109 -11.11 13.10 -12.77
C ALA A 109 -11.57 12.12 -11.68
N LEU A 110 -11.45 10.81 -11.91
CA LEU A 110 -11.76 9.77 -10.92
C LEU A 110 -10.88 9.92 -9.67
N ALA A 111 -9.59 10.14 -9.83
CA ALA A 111 -8.69 10.37 -8.71
C ALA A 111 -9.02 11.65 -7.93
N ALA A 112 -9.44 12.72 -8.61
CA ALA A 112 -9.90 13.95 -7.96
C ALA A 112 -11.21 13.74 -7.20
N LEU A 113 -12.15 13.01 -7.79
CA LEU A 113 -13.42 12.63 -7.14
C LEU A 113 -13.17 11.80 -5.88
N VAL A 114 -12.34 10.75 -5.98
CA VAL A 114 -12.01 9.90 -4.82
C VAL A 114 -11.32 10.74 -3.72
N ARG A 115 -10.41 11.63 -4.06
CA ARG A 115 -9.76 12.53 -3.08
C ARG A 115 -10.75 13.45 -2.38
N ARG A 116 -11.80 13.91 -3.08
CA ARG A 116 -12.84 14.77 -2.49
C ARG A 116 -13.84 14.00 -1.63
N VAL A 117 -14.25 12.81 -2.11
CA VAL A 117 -15.31 12.03 -1.47
C VAL A 117 -14.77 11.22 -0.28
N LEU A 118 -13.56 10.66 -0.40
CA LEU A 118 -12.98 9.78 0.62
C LEU A 118 -12.90 10.40 2.02
N PRO A 119 -12.53 11.69 2.21
CA PRO A 119 -12.50 12.31 3.55
C PRO A 119 -13.89 12.49 4.16
N VAL A 120 -14.92 12.67 3.33
CA VAL A 120 -16.32 12.92 3.77
C VAL A 120 -17.03 11.60 4.14
N LEU A 121 -16.53 10.46 3.65
CA LEU A 121 -17.11 9.16 3.95
C LEU A 121 -16.96 8.82 5.45
N PRO A 122 -18.02 8.29 6.09
CA PRO A 122 -17.95 7.79 7.45
C PRO A 122 -16.80 6.80 7.64
N PRO A 123 -16.12 6.80 8.82
CA PRO A 123 -15.03 5.87 9.10
C PRO A 123 -15.39 4.40 8.89
N ALA A 124 -16.69 4.07 9.03
CA ALA A 124 -17.22 2.74 8.80
C ALA A 124 -17.03 2.23 7.36
N LEU A 125 -17.17 3.12 6.37
CA LEU A 125 -17.01 2.80 4.94
C LEU A 125 -15.55 2.97 4.48
N ARG A 126 -14.76 3.79 5.18
CA ARG A 126 -13.39 4.12 4.82
C ARG A 126 -12.37 3.08 5.28
N HIS A 127 -12.67 2.34 6.32
CA HIS A 127 -11.77 1.34 6.88
C HIS A 127 -12.29 -0.08 6.63
N TRP A 128 -11.41 -0.92 6.13
CA TRP A 128 -11.71 -2.35 5.96
C TRP A 128 -12.12 -2.97 7.31
N PRO A 129 -13.18 -3.78 7.38
CA PRO A 129 -13.68 -4.34 8.64
C PRO A 129 -12.61 -5.08 9.44
N ARG A 130 -11.73 -5.82 8.77
CA ARG A 130 -10.60 -6.53 9.41
C ARG A 130 -9.57 -5.57 10.00
N ALA A 131 -9.24 -4.48 9.32
CA ALA A 131 -8.32 -3.47 9.83
C ALA A 131 -8.88 -2.77 11.08
N ARG A 132 -10.18 -2.51 11.12
CA ARG A 132 -10.86 -1.97 12.31
C ARG A 132 -10.81 -2.91 13.50
N ARG A 133 -11.01 -4.22 13.28
CA ARG A 133 -10.89 -5.24 14.34
C ARG A 133 -9.46 -5.34 14.85
N ALA A 134 -8.47 -5.37 13.97
CA ALA A 134 -7.05 -5.39 14.34
C ALA A 134 -6.62 -4.14 15.12
N ALA A 135 -7.07 -2.95 14.70
CA ALA A 135 -6.79 -1.71 15.42
C ALA A 135 -7.40 -1.70 16.83
N ARG A 136 -8.65 -2.16 16.98
CA ARG A 136 -9.30 -2.29 18.29
C ARG A 136 -8.58 -3.30 19.18
N ALA A 137 -8.18 -4.45 18.66
CA ALA A 137 -7.43 -5.46 19.40
C ALA A 137 -6.06 -4.92 19.87
N ARG A 138 -5.36 -4.13 19.04
CA ARG A 138 -4.10 -3.47 19.43
C ARG A 138 -4.29 -2.45 20.54
N LEU A 139 -5.34 -1.63 20.46
CA LEU A 139 -5.67 -0.66 21.50
C LEU A 139 -6.04 -1.33 22.83
N ALA A 140 -6.83 -2.40 22.80
CA ALA A 140 -7.18 -3.20 23.97
C ALA A 140 -5.94 -3.85 24.60
N ALA A 141 -5.05 -4.42 23.79
CA ALA A 141 -3.80 -5.01 24.26
C ALA A 141 -2.79 -3.95 24.80
N ALA A 142 -2.81 -2.73 24.27
CA ALA A 142 -2.02 -1.62 24.81
C ALA A 142 -2.56 -1.14 26.17
N ALA A 143 -3.88 -1.01 26.29
CA ALA A 143 -4.54 -0.66 27.54
C ALA A 143 -4.30 -1.69 28.65
N ALA A 144 -4.33 -2.99 28.31
CA ALA A 144 -4.05 -4.08 29.24
C ALA A 144 -2.56 -4.14 29.69
N ARG A 145 -1.65 -3.56 28.91
CA ARG A 145 -0.21 -3.48 29.23
C ARG A 145 0.19 -2.26 30.04
N THR A 146 -0.66 -1.27 30.21
CA THR A 146 -0.40 -0.14 31.10
C THR A 146 -0.60 -0.64 32.53
N PRO A 147 0.46 -0.83 33.37
CA PRO A 147 0.29 -1.24 34.74
C PRO A 147 -0.42 -0.06 35.44
N GLY A 148 -1.51 -0.36 36.14
CA GLY A 148 -2.16 0.61 36.98
C GLY A 148 -1.12 1.27 37.87
N GLY A 149 -1.01 2.60 37.82
CA GLY A 149 -0.17 3.38 38.72
C GLY A 149 -0.56 3.09 40.15
N GLY A 150 0.09 2.09 40.72
CA GLY A 150 0.06 1.84 42.17
C GLY A 150 0.66 3.06 42.84
N ALA A 151 -0.11 3.79 43.61
CA ALA A 151 0.36 4.83 44.49
C ALA A 151 1.53 4.29 45.34
N PRO A 152 2.63 5.04 45.52
CA PRO A 152 3.64 4.67 46.47
C PRO A 152 3.03 4.75 47.87
N GLY A 153 2.77 3.59 48.44
CA GLY A 153 2.36 3.45 49.83
C GLY A 153 3.41 4.11 50.73
N ALA A 154 3.00 5.05 51.51
CA ALA A 154 3.77 5.66 52.58
C ALA A 154 4.22 4.56 53.58
N ALA A 155 5.42 4.03 53.36
CA ALA A 155 6.10 3.20 54.35
C ALA A 155 6.66 4.11 55.44
N GLY A 156 6.09 4.04 56.60
CA GLY A 156 6.45 4.82 57.79
C GLY A 156 7.93 4.69 58.17
N LEU A 157 8.51 5.84 58.35
CA LEU A 157 9.80 6.03 59.02
C LEU A 157 9.63 5.59 60.48
N ARG A 158 10.11 4.42 60.88
CA ARG A 158 10.39 4.05 62.26
C ARG A 158 11.89 4.35 62.50
N ALA A 159 12.13 5.38 63.32
CA ALA A 159 13.43 5.65 63.91
C ALA A 159 13.87 4.52 64.88
N PRO A 160 15.18 4.13 64.88
CA PRO A 160 15.71 3.29 65.93
C PRO A 160 16.07 4.14 67.14
N ALA A 161 15.55 3.78 68.33
CA ALA A 161 16.05 4.27 69.61
C ALA A 161 17.37 3.55 69.90
N GLY A 162 18.44 4.36 70.22
CA GLY A 162 19.66 3.88 70.78
C GLY A 162 19.57 3.75 72.31
N PRO A 163 20.56 3.12 72.90
CA PRO A 163 21.12 3.55 74.17
C PRO A 163 22.39 4.34 73.96
#